data_3dcd029d213861d36ff18c04c7aa6cf0
#
_entry.id   3dcd029d213861d36ff18c04c7aa6cf0
#
_cell.length_a   1.000
_cell.length_b   1.000
_cell.length_c   1.000
_cell.angle_alpha   90.00
_cell.angle_beta   90.00
_cell.angle_gamma   90.00
#
_symmetry.space_group_name_H-M   'P 1'
#
loop_
_entity.id
_entity.type
_entity.pdbx_description
1 polymer ?
#
loop_
_entity_poly.entity_id
_entity_poly.type
_entity_poly.pdbx_seq_one_letter_code
_entity_poly.pdbx_strand_id
1 'polypeptide(L)'
;MAAAIAFVQNDIKKVLAYSTMSQLAYIFTGLGAALWLFNTGNHEAGALVFGGALFHLFNHAMAKGMLFMASGSVIHEVHHAHDHLHHEGDDSEHDHASHHDFDAQDMRNMGGLASKMPVTATAMMLGSMSIIGIPLIGGFWSKEVIIGKTWYAYFHGADALLGPALLILATAGMTGFYMSRMWFMTFAGEPRNELVEHVHEATPWIKTPLIVLSIMTALGGFGLAVYGAVEFLSAEADYLSLHGHTLLEQIIHEVEHAFLPEDMQLRYVGWVTILLAFIIGPIMA
;
A
#
# COMPACT_ATOMS: atom_id res chain seq x y z
N MET A 1 -11.50 10.96 5.88
CA MET A 1 -11.32 12.31 5.30
C MET A 1 -10.06 12.39 4.43
N ALA A 2 -8.87 12.06 4.91
CA ALA A 2 -7.62 12.13 4.11
C ALA A 2 -7.70 11.28 2.83
N ALA A 3 -8.23 10.05 2.89
CA ALA A 3 -8.45 9.21 1.70
C ALA A 3 -9.38 9.87 0.66
N ALA A 4 -10.42 10.57 1.11
CA ALA A 4 -11.34 11.29 0.22
C ALA A 4 -10.67 12.49 -0.45
N ILE A 5 -9.74 13.16 0.23
CA ILE A 5 -8.94 14.24 -0.37
C ILE A 5 -7.96 13.67 -1.40
N ALA A 6 -7.30 12.54 -1.09
CA ALA A 6 -6.40 11.85 -2.02
C ALA A 6 -7.09 11.44 -3.34
N PHE A 7 -8.39 11.20 -3.29
CA PHE A 7 -9.21 10.77 -4.42
C PHE A 7 -9.22 11.77 -5.59
N VAL A 8 -9.21 13.06 -5.27
CA VAL A 8 -9.31 14.17 -6.24
C VAL A 8 -7.99 14.90 -6.48
N GLN A 9 -6.92 14.53 -5.78
CA GLN A 9 -5.63 15.18 -5.95
C GLN A 9 -4.96 14.80 -7.27
N ASN A 10 -4.34 15.78 -7.91
CA ASN A 10 -3.54 15.60 -9.13
C ASN A 10 -2.03 15.71 -8.86
N ASP A 11 -1.63 16.23 -7.72
CA ASP A 11 -0.25 16.33 -7.26
C ASP A 11 0.18 14.98 -6.66
N ILE A 12 1.20 14.35 -7.26
CA ILE A 12 1.68 13.02 -6.88
C ILE A 12 2.16 12.97 -5.42
N LYS A 13 2.84 14.03 -4.93
CA LYS A 13 3.31 14.11 -3.53
C LYS A 13 2.15 14.28 -2.56
N LYS A 14 1.14 15.08 -2.91
CA LYS A 14 -0.05 15.28 -2.08
C LYS A 14 -0.87 14.01 -1.98
N VAL A 15 -1.04 13.25 -3.08
CA VAL A 15 -1.68 11.91 -3.02
C VAL A 15 -0.97 11.03 -1.99
N LEU A 16 0.36 10.95 -2.05
CA LEU A 16 1.15 10.14 -1.13
C LEU A 16 1.05 10.64 0.33
N ALA A 17 1.04 11.96 0.55
CA ALA A 17 0.90 12.54 1.89
C ALA A 17 -0.47 12.22 2.51
N TYR A 18 -1.57 12.44 1.78
CA TYR A 18 -2.91 12.10 2.26
C TYR A 18 -3.10 10.59 2.45
N SER A 19 -2.48 9.78 1.59
CA SER A 19 -2.41 8.34 1.76
C SER A 19 -1.72 7.97 3.08
N THR A 20 -0.64 8.65 3.46
CA THR A 20 0.04 8.41 4.75
C THR A 20 -0.91 8.66 5.92
N MET A 21 -1.61 9.79 5.91
CA MET A 21 -2.61 10.11 6.96
C MET A 21 -3.71 9.05 7.05
N SER A 22 -4.17 8.52 5.90
CA SER A 22 -5.21 7.49 5.89
C SER A 22 -4.70 6.15 6.44
N GLN A 23 -3.44 5.78 6.18
CA GLN A 23 -2.87 4.54 6.71
C GLN A 23 -2.57 4.61 8.22
N LEU A 24 -2.23 5.79 8.75
CA LEU A 24 -2.10 5.98 10.20
C LEU A 24 -3.44 5.70 10.93
N ALA A 25 -4.57 5.98 10.30
CA ALA A 25 -5.88 5.68 10.87
C ALA A 25 -6.08 4.17 11.11
N TYR A 26 -5.55 3.29 10.25
CA TYR A 26 -5.57 1.83 10.49
C TYR A 26 -4.79 1.48 11.76
N ILE A 27 -3.59 2.05 11.92
CA ILE A 27 -2.74 1.79 13.09
C ILE A 27 -3.46 2.20 14.37
N PHE A 28 -4.00 3.42 14.43
CA PHE A 28 -4.72 3.90 15.60
C PHE A 28 -6.00 3.10 15.89
N THR A 29 -6.74 2.68 14.85
CA THR A 29 -7.91 1.82 15.01
C THR A 29 -7.50 0.45 15.57
N GLY A 30 -6.43 -0.15 15.04
CA GLY A 30 -5.89 -1.41 15.56
C GLY A 30 -5.44 -1.30 17.01
N LEU A 31 -4.73 -0.22 17.38
CA LEU A 31 -4.32 0.02 18.77
C LEU A 31 -5.53 0.20 19.69
N GLY A 32 -6.58 0.90 19.24
CA GLY A 32 -7.82 1.05 19.99
C GLY A 32 -8.55 -0.28 20.20
N ALA A 33 -8.61 -1.13 19.17
CA ALA A 33 -9.17 -2.47 19.27
C ALA A 33 -8.33 -3.35 20.21
N ALA A 34 -7.00 -3.28 20.14
CA ALA A 34 -6.10 -3.99 21.04
C ALA A 34 -6.36 -3.61 22.51
N LEU A 35 -6.43 -2.31 22.79
CA LEU A 35 -6.67 -1.81 24.15
C LEU A 35 -8.01 -2.32 24.71
N TRP A 36 -9.05 -2.32 23.90
CA TRP A 36 -10.36 -2.84 24.32
C TRP A 36 -10.29 -4.36 24.59
N LEU A 37 -9.66 -5.14 23.71
CA LEU A 37 -9.52 -6.58 23.86
C LEU A 37 -8.70 -6.95 25.11
N PHE A 38 -7.61 -6.24 25.40
CA PHE A 38 -6.84 -6.43 26.63
C PHE A 38 -7.69 -6.13 27.87
N ASN A 39 -8.47 -5.05 27.84
CA ASN A 39 -9.30 -4.64 28.98
C ASN A 39 -10.47 -5.59 29.23
N THR A 40 -10.93 -6.32 28.22
CA THR A 40 -12.00 -7.36 28.34
C THR A 40 -11.45 -8.75 28.60
N GLY A 41 -10.13 -8.91 28.81
CA GLY A 41 -9.50 -10.17 29.15
C GLY A 41 -9.15 -11.06 27.94
N ASN A 42 -9.42 -10.63 26.72
CA ASN A 42 -9.02 -11.36 25.51
C ASN A 42 -7.59 -10.96 25.10
N HIS A 43 -6.61 -11.44 25.88
CA HIS A 43 -5.21 -11.06 25.73
C HIS A 43 -4.60 -11.57 24.43
N GLU A 44 -4.99 -12.73 23.94
CA GLU A 44 -4.48 -13.32 22.71
C GLU A 44 -4.89 -12.49 21.49
N ALA A 45 -6.18 -12.22 21.30
CA ALA A 45 -6.65 -11.37 20.21
C ALA A 45 -6.12 -9.93 20.32
N GLY A 46 -5.98 -9.41 21.57
CA GLY A 46 -5.38 -8.11 21.85
C GLY A 46 -3.92 -8.04 21.39
N ALA A 47 -3.11 -9.04 21.72
CA ALA A 47 -1.71 -9.14 21.33
C ALA A 47 -1.57 -9.24 19.80
N LEU A 48 -2.42 -10.03 19.15
CA LEU A 48 -2.40 -10.22 17.71
C LEU A 48 -2.69 -8.92 16.96
N VAL A 49 -3.74 -8.16 17.33
CA VAL A 49 -4.02 -6.89 16.65
C VAL A 49 -3.01 -5.80 17.00
N PHE A 50 -2.46 -5.79 18.20
CA PHE A 50 -1.37 -4.89 18.57
C PHE A 50 -0.13 -5.16 17.71
N GLY A 51 0.28 -6.42 17.58
CA GLY A 51 1.36 -6.85 16.70
C GLY A 51 1.08 -6.51 15.24
N GLY A 52 -0.16 -6.73 14.78
CA GLY A 52 -0.62 -6.35 13.44
C GLY A 52 -0.51 -4.85 13.17
N ALA A 53 -0.84 -4.00 14.15
CA ALA A 53 -0.70 -2.55 14.04
C ALA A 53 0.77 -2.10 13.94
N LEU A 54 1.67 -2.67 14.74
CA LEU A 54 3.11 -2.42 14.65
C LEU A 54 3.70 -2.95 13.34
N PHE A 55 3.27 -4.12 12.90
CA PHE A 55 3.67 -4.69 11.63
C PHE A 55 3.19 -3.82 10.45
N HIS A 56 1.98 -3.26 10.54
CA HIS A 56 1.48 -2.32 9.54
C HIS A 56 2.33 -1.05 9.51
N LEU A 57 2.74 -0.52 10.66
CA LEU A 57 3.64 0.64 10.73
C LEU A 57 4.95 0.37 10.01
N PHE A 58 5.56 -0.80 10.22
CA PHE A 58 6.81 -1.19 9.55
C PHE A 58 6.64 -1.31 8.03
N ASN A 59 5.65 -2.08 7.57
CA ASN A 59 5.39 -2.25 6.13
C ASN A 59 5.05 -0.92 5.45
N HIS A 60 4.27 -0.09 6.13
CA HIS A 60 3.91 1.24 5.66
C HIS A 60 5.15 2.14 5.52
N ALA A 61 6.08 2.11 6.48
CA ALA A 61 7.30 2.91 6.42
C ALA A 61 8.17 2.52 5.21
N MET A 62 8.34 1.21 4.95
CA MET A 62 9.10 0.71 3.80
C MET A 62 8.45 1.12 2.48
N ALA A 63 7.16 0.82 2.32
CA ALA A 63 6.41 1.15 1.10
C ALA A 63 6.37 2.66 0.84
N LYS A 64 6.16 3.47 1.88
CA LYS A 64 6.12 4.95 1.75
C LYS A 64 7.48 5.55 1.46
N GLY A 65 8.54 5.07 2.12
CA GLY A 65 9.90 5.49 1.79
C GLY A 65 10.21 5.28 0.30
N MET A 66 9.86 4.10 -0.22
CA MET A 66 9.99 3.79 -1.64
C MET A 66 9.13 4.67 -2.54
N LEU A 67 7.85 4.86 -2.23
CA LEU A 67 6.91 5.66 -3.03
C LEU A 67 7.33 7.13 -3.09
N PHE A 68 7.75 7.73 -1.97
CA PHE A 68 8.22 9.12 -1.96
C PHE A 68 9.54 9.28 -2.72
N MET A 69 10.45 8.31 -2.64
CA MET A 69 11.69 8.33 -3.41
C MET A 69 11.41 8.18 -4.90
N ALA A 70 10.52 7.26 -5.29
CA ALA A 70 10.10 7.07 -6.67
C ALA A 70 9.41 8.33 -7.23
N SER A 71 8.51 8.97 -6.45
CA SER A 71 7.88 10.23 -6.86
C SER A 71 8.90 11.37 -7.01
N GLY A 72 9.89 11.43 -6.12
CA GLY A 72 11.00 12.39 -6.23
C GLY A 72 11.81 12.18 -7.51
N SER A 73 12.08 10.93 -7.87
CA SER A 73 12.75 10.57 -9.12
C SER A 73 11.95 11.02 -10.34
N VAL A 74 10.65 10.74 -10.39
CA VAL A 74 9.77 11.18 -11.48
C VAL A 74 9.78 12.69 -11.62
N ILE A 75 9.59 13.43 -10.53
CA ILE A 75 9.54 14.90 -10.55
C ILE A 75 10.87 15.49 -11.01
N HIS A 76 11.99 14.93 -10.55
CA HIS A 76 13.33 15.37 -10.92
C HIS A 76 13.56 15.23 -12.44
N GLU A 77 13.27 14.05 -12.99
CA GLU A 77 13.49 13.79 -14.41
C GLU A 77 12.53 14.57 -15.32
N VAL A 78 11.26 14.74 -14.91
CA VAL A 78 10.28 15.55 -15.62
C VAL A 78 10.68 17.04 -15.61
N HIS A 79 11.17 17.55 -14.49
CA HIS A 79 11.65 18.93 -14.39
C HIS A 79 12.91 19.14 -15.25
N HIS A 80 13.83 18.19 -15.21
CA HIS A 80 15.06 18.25 -16.01
C HIS A 80 14.76 18.21 -17.53
N ALA A 81 13.82 17.36 -17.96
CA ALA A 81 13.38 17.34 -19.36
C ALA A 81 12.73 18.66 -19.78
N HIS A 82 11.98 19.31 -18.91
CA HIS A 82 11.40 20.63 -19.14
C HIS A 82 12.48 21.69 -19.35
N ASP A 83 13.48 21.74 -18.46
CA ASP A 83 14.55 22.74 -18.54
C ASP A 83 15.38 22.58 -19.82
N HIS A 84 15.67 21.33 -20.23
CA HIS A 84 16.42 21.08 -21.47
C HIS A 84 15.68 21.57 -22.72
N LEU A 85 14.39 21.30 -22.84
CA LEU A 85 13.61 21.74 -24.01
C LEU A 85 13.53 23.27 -24.13
N HIS A 86 13.50 23.97 -23.00
CA HIS A 86 13.45 25.43 -23.03
C HIS A 86 14.82 26.07 -23.23
N HIS A 87 15.94 25.40 -22.86
CA HIS A 87 17.28 25.95 -23.15
C HIS A 87 17.75 25.70 -24.57
N GLU A 88 17.28 24.70 -25.30
CA GLU A 88 17.64 24.44 -26.69
C GLU A 88 16.86 25.38 -27.69
N GLY A 89 15.78 26.03 -27.20
CA GLY A 89 14.97 26.93 -28.01
C GLY A 89 15.29 28.43 -27.92
N ASP A 90 16.20 28.84 -27.03
CA ASP A 90 16.42 30.27 -26.69
C ASP A 90 17.72 30.84 -27.25
N ASP A 91 17.82 30.86 -28.57
CA ASP A 91 18.70 31.82 -29.29
C ASP A 91 17.96 33.12 -29.67
N SER A 92 16.73 33.33 -29.23
CA SER A 92 15.94 34.56 -29.46
C SER A 92 15.55 35.22 -28.13
N GLU A 93 16.15 36.40 -27.91
CA GLU A 93 15.81 37.31 -26.82
C GLU A 93 14.29 37.55 -26.67
N HIS A 94 13.84 37.59 -25.42
CA HIS A 94 12.53 38.08 -24.98
C HIS A 94 11.32 37.13 -25.07
N ASP A 95 11.18 36.25 -24.07
CA ASP A 95 9.87 36.15 -23.39
C ASP A 95 10.00 35.54 -21.97
N HIS A 96 10.19 36.37 -20.97
CA HIS A 96 10.21 35.97 -19.55
C HIS A 96 8.81 35.65 -18.98
N ALA A 97 7.77 35.60 -19.83
CA ALA A 97 6.37 35.52 -19.38
C ALA A 97 5.79 34.09 -19.31
N SER A 98 6.44 33.07 -19.89
CA SER A 98 5.87 31.70 -19.98
C SER A 98 6.42 30.66 -18.97
N HIS A 99 7.39 31.02 -18.14
CA HIS A 99 8.02 30.09 -17.21
C HIS A 99 7.20 29.75 -15.95
N HIS A 100 5.99 30.27 -15.78
CA HIS A 100 5.29 30.22 -14.50
C HIS A 100 4.22 29.13 -14.35
N ASP A 101 3.93 28.32 -15.38
CA ASP A 101 2.76 27.42 -15.31
C ASP A 101 3.05 25.91 -15.39
N PHE A 102 4.31 25.48 -15.56
CA PHE A 102 4.62 24.05 -15.58
C PHE A 102 4.88 23.49 -14.18
N ASP A 103 3.98 22.63 -13.71
CA ASP A 103 4.13 21.90 -12.45
C ASP A 103 4.55 20.44 -12.73
N ALA A 104 5.81 20.11 -12.41
CA ALA A 104 6.37 18.78 -12.55
C ALA A 104 5.77 17.77 -11.53
N GLN A 105 4.96 18.23 -10.58
CA GLN A 105 4.26 17.37 -9.62
C GLN A 105 2.86 16.99 -10.10
N ASP A 106 2.32 17.69 -11.10
CA ASP A 106 0.99 17.44 -11.62
C ASP A 106 0.96 16.23 -12.55
N MET A 107 0.29 15.16 -12.13
CA MET A 107 0.16 13.91 -12.90
C MET A 107 -0.57 14.10 -14.23
N ARG A 108 -1.29 15.20 -14.43
CA ARG A 108 -1.94 15.51 -15.71
C ARG A 108 -0.95 15.84 -16.82
N ASN A 109 0.25 16.30 -16.46
CA ASN A 109 1.36 16.59 -17.38
C ASN A 109 2.20 15.35 -17.72
N MET A 110 1.91 14.19 -17.10
CA MET A 110 2.64 12.93 -17.24
C MET A 110 1.88 11.97 -18.15
N GLY A 111 2.20 10.69 -18.08
CA GLY A 111 1.62 9.59 -18.83
C GLY A 111 2.69 8.88 -19.65
N GLY A 112 2.57 7.56 -19.81
CA GLY A 112 3.51 6.77 -20.63
C GLY A 112 4.93 6.62 -20.02
N LEU A 113 5.19 7.09 -18.80
CA LEU A 113 6.51 7.08 -18.19
C LEU A 113 7.05 5.65 -17.90
N ALA A 114 6.20 4.61 -17.93
CA ALA A 114 6.64 3.25 -17.65
C ALA A 114 7.72 2.75 -18.64
N SER A 115 7.66 3.17 -19.89
CA SER A 115 8.64 2.80 -20.92
C SER A 115 9.97 3.53 -20.75
N LYS A 116 9.95 4.74 -20.19
CA LYS A 116 11.11 5.60 -19.97
C LYS A 116 11.79 5.35 -18.63
N MET A 117 11.00 5.05 -17.60
CA MET A 117 11.44 4.83 -16.21
C MET A 117 10.97 3.48 -15.66
N PRO A 118 11.37 2.33 -16.24
CA PRO A 118 10.83 1.02 -15.87
C PRO A 118 11.15 0.60 -14.44
N VAL A 119 12.31 0.94 -13.90
CA VAL A 119 12.66 0.62 -12.51
C VAL A 119 11.83 1.45 -11.54
N THR A 120 11.71 2.75 -11.78
CA THR A 120 10.91 3.65 -10.97
C THR A 120 9.42 3.29 -11.05
N ALA A 121 8.91 2.96 -12.23
CA ALA A 121 7.52 2.53 -12.44
C ALA A 121 7.20 1.22 -11.69
N THR A 122 8.10 0.24 -11.74
CA THR A 122 7.96 -1.03 -11.04
C THR A 122 8.00 -0.84 -9.52
N ALA A 123 8.95 -0.06 -9.02
CA ALA A 123 9.04 0.27 -7.59
C ALA A 123 7.75 0.95 -7.10
N MET A 124 7.23 1.93 -7.87
CA MET A 124 6.00 2.64 -7.52
C MET A 124 4.76 1.74 -7.60
N MET A 125 4.73 0.79 -8.54
CA MET A 125 3.68 -0.22 -8.61
C MET A 125 3.71 -1.14 -7.38
N LEU A 126 4.86 -1.69 -7.02
CA LEU A 126 5.00 -2.56 -5.85
C LEU A 126 4.64 -1.84 -4.54
N GLY A 127 5.06 -0.58 -4.38
CA GLY A 127 4.67 0.24 -3.24
C GLY A 127 3.17 0.49 -3.18
N SER A 128 2.56 0.81 -4.33
CA SER A 128 1.11 0.99 -4.44
C SER A 128 0.36 -0.29 -4.09
N MET A 129 0.79 -1.44 -4.61
CA MET A 129 0.23 -2.76 -4.29
C MET A 129 0.32 -3.07 -2.79
N SER A 130 1.44 -2.74 -2.14
CA SER A 130 1.60 -2.91 -0.69
C SER A 130 0.65 -2.01 0.10
N ILE A 131 0.50 -0.73 -0.28
CA ILE A 131 -0.40 0.21 0.39
C ILE A 131 -1.87 -0.15 0.15
N ILE A 132 -2.24 -0.62 -1.04
CA ILE A 132 -3.57 -1.17 -1.32
C ILE A 132 -3.82 -2.38 -0.41
N GLY A 133 -2.81 -3.22 -0.20
CA GLY A 133 -2.88 -4.47 0.54
C GLY A 133 -3.17 -5.66 -0.37
N ILE A 134 -2.47 -5.78 -1.50
CA ILE A 134 -2.63 -6.92 -2.43
C ILE A 134 -2.10 -8.19 -1.75
N PRO A 135 -2.83 -9.34 -1.83
CA PRO A 135 -2.37 -10.60 -1.28
C PRO A 135 -0.92 -10.92 -1.65
N LEU A 136 -0.19 -11.57 -0.76
CA LEU A 136 1.22 -11.94 -0.86
C LEU A 136 2.22 -10.79 -0.66
N ILE A 137 1.80 -9.54 -0.63
CA ILE A 137 2.65 -8.38 -0.33
C ILE A 137 2.45 -7.95 1.13
N GLY A 138 3.50 -7.45 1.80
CA GLY A 138 3.53 -7.20 3.24
C GLY A 138 2.35 -6.42 3.82
N GLY A 139 1.84 -5.44 3.07
CA GLY A 139 0.72 -4.61 3.51
C GLY A 139 -0.61 -5.36 3.67
N PHE A 140 -0.81 -6.46 2.96
CA PHE A 140 -2.02 -7.29 3.06
C PHE A 140 -2.18 -7.88 4.47
N TRP A 141 -1.19 -8.64 4.93
CA TRP A 141 -1.26 -9.36 6.20
C TRP A 141 -1.55 -8.45 7.39
N SER A 142 -0.89 -7.30 7.43
CA SER A 142 -1.09 -6.33 8.50
C SER A 142 -2.48 -5.70 8.48
N LYS A 143 -3.02 -5.39 7.30
CA LYS A 143 -4.37 -4.83 7.16
C LYS A 143 -5.46 -5.82 7.53
N GLU A 144 -5.35 -7.06 7.08
CA GLU A 144 -6.33 -8.12 7.41
C GLU A 144 -6.44 -8.31 8.92
N VAL A 145 -5.31 -8.39 9.62
CA VAL A 145 -5.31 -8.51 11.09
C VAL A 145 -6.01 -7.31 11.74
N ILE A 146 -5.68 -6.07 11.32
CA ILE A 146 -6.29 -4.88 11.89
C ILE A 146 -7.80 -4.83 11.62
N ILE A 147 -8.21 -5.01 10.36
CA ILE A 147 -9.62 -4.93 9.96
C ILE A 147 -10.40 -6.07 10.64
N GLY A 148 -9.94 -7.32 10.50
CA GLY A 148 -10.60 -8.48 11.04
C GLY A 148 -10.77 -8.42 12.56
N LYS A 149 -9.69 -8.07 13.30
CA LYS A 149 -9.76 -7.99 14.77
C LYS A 149 -10.53 -6.76 15.28
N THR A 150 -10.62 -5.68 14.49
CA THR A 150 -11.51 -4.56 14.84
C THR A 150 -12.97 -4.98 14.73
N TRP A 151 -13.35 -5.70 13.67
CA TRP A 151 -14.69 -6.27 13.54
C TRP A 151 -14.98 -7.35 14.58
N TYR A 152 -13.99 -8.20 14.88
CA TYR A 152 -14.10 -9.17 15.96
C TYR A 152 -14.43 -8.50 17.29
N ALA A 153 -13.70 -7.45 17.66
CA ALA A 153 -13.96 -6.69 18.88
C ALA A 153 -15.38 -6.09 18.89
N TYR A 154 -15.83 -5.54 17.77
CA TYR A 154 -17.21 -5.03 17.63
C TYR A 154 -18.25 -6.13 17.87
N PHE A 155 -18.12 -7.28 17.22
CA PHE A 155 -19.08 -8.39 17.40
C PHE A 155 -19.09 -8.96 18.81
N HIS A 156 -18.03 -8.74 19.59
CA HIS A 156 -17.91 -9.16 20.99
C HIS A 156 -18.24 -8.05 22.00
N GLY A 157 -18.91 -6.97 21.57
CA GLY A 157 -19.47 -5.95 22.45
C GLY A 157 -18.73 -4.62 22.47
N ALA A 158 -17.75 -4.39 21.58
CA ALA A 158 -17.10 -3.09 21.43
C ALA A 158 -17.92 -2.15 20.53
N ASP A 159 -19.13 -1.77 20.92
CA ASP A 159 -20.04 -0.94 20.10
C ASP A 159 -19.39 0.35 19.59
N ALA A 160 -18.49 0.94 20.37
CA ALA A 160 -17.75 2.14 19.98
C ALA A 160 -16.84 1.94 18.76
N LEU A 161 -16.47 0.70 18.43
CA LEU A 161 -15.61 0.38 17.28
C LEU A 161 -16.39 0.27 15.96
N LEU A 162 -17.72 0.28 15.94
CA LEU A 162 -18.49 0.21 14.70
C LEU A 162 -18.12 1.33 13.72
N GLY A 163 -18.08 2.57 14.20
CA GLY A 163 -17.70 3.71 13.36
C GLY A 163 -16.29 3.57 12.75
N PRO A 164 -15.25 3.39 13.57
CA PRO A 164 -13.89 3.09 13.08
C PRO A 164 -13.83 1.89 12.12
N ALA A 165 -14.49 0.77 12.41
CA ALA A 165 -14.50 -0.43 11.56
C ALA A 165 -15.09 -0.16 10.17
N LEU A 166 -16.21 0.55 10.09
CA LEU A 166 -16.82 0.96 8.83
C LEU A 166 -15.91 1.94 8.05
N LEU A 167 -15.28 2.89 8.75
CA LEU A 167 -14.41 3.88 8.13
C LEU A 167 -13.13 3.24 7.56
N ILE A 168 -12.48 2.30 8.26
CA ILE A 168 -11.30 1.63 7.72
C ILE A 168 -11.65 0.72 6.53
N LEU A 169 -12.82 0.06 6.56
CA LEU A 169 -13.30 -0.74 5.43
C LEU A 169 -13.56 0.13 4.19
N ALA A 170 -14.27 1.24 4.34
CA ALA A 170 -14.46 2.20 3.25
C ALA A 170 -13.13 2.78 2.74
N THR A 171 -12.19 3.07 3.65
CA THR A 171 -10.86 3.57 3.31
C THR A 171 -10.05 2.54 2.51
N ALA A 172 -10.25 1.23 2.71
CA ALA A 172 -9.60 0.20 1.92
C ALA A 172 -9.95 0.34 0.43
N GLY A 173 -11.24 0.49 0.11
CA GLY A 173 -11.70 0.72 -1.27
C GLY A 173 -11.16 2.03 -1.86
N MET A 174 -11.22 3.12 -1.08
CA MET A 174 -10.65 4.40 -1.50
C MET A 174 -9.14 4.31 -1.78
N THR A 175 -8.41 3.52 -0.96
CA THR A 175 -6.97 3.31 -1.16
C THR A 175 -6.69 2.62 -2.49
N GLY A 176 -7.47 1.59 -2.82
CA GLY A 176 -7.39 0.91 -4.12
C GLY A 176 -7.53 1.88 -5.29
N PHE A 177 -8.54 2.75 -5.23
CA PHE A 177 -8.78 3.73 -6.27
C PHE A 177 -7.65 4.75 -6.42
N TYR A 178 -7.33 5.53 -5.37
CA TYR A 178 -6.40 6.65 -5.55
C TYR A 178 -4.96 6.21 -5.81
N MET A 179 -4.52 5.07 -5.30
CA MET A 179 -3.19 4.52 -5.59
C MET A 179 -3.11 4.00 -7.02
N SER A 180 -4.13 3.30 -7.51
CA SER A 180 -4.19 2.86 -8.90
C SER A 180 -4.28 4.04 -9.85
N ARG A 181 -5.15 5.03 -9.56
CA ARG A 181 -5.26 6.27 -10.35
C ARG A 181 -3.92 7.00 -10.44
N MET A 182 -3.22 7.14 -9.31
CA MET A 182 -1.90 7.78 -9.29
C MET A 182 -0.92 7.05 -10.22
N TRP A 183 -0.86 5.73 -10.15
CA TRP A 183 0.04 4.95 -10.99
C TRP A 183 -0.33 5.02 -12.47
N PHE A 184 -1.62 4.84 -12.79
CA PHE A 184 -2.09 4.90 -14.18
C PHE A 184 -1.89 6.28 -14.80
N MET A 185 -2.17 7.35 -14.07
CA MET A 185 -1.99 8.70 -14.58
C MET A 185 -0.53 9.06 -14.83
N THR A 186 0.40 8.49 -14.05
CA THR A 186 1.83 8.79 -14.16
C THR A 186 2.52 7.91 -15.19
N PHE A 187 2.26 6.62 -15.18
CA PHE A 187 3.08 5.64 -15.90
C PHE A 187 2.40 4.99 -17.10
N ALA A 188 1.08 4.88 -17.10
CA ALA A 188 0.35 4.22 -18.19
C ALA A 188 -0.12 5.18 -19.28
N GLY A 189 -0.57 4.59 -20.38
CA GLY A 189 -1.13 5.32 -21.51
C GLY A 189 -0.09 5.97 -22.41
N GLU A 190 -0.56 6.92 -23.21
CA GLU A 190 0.29 7.72 -24.09
C GLU A 190 0.83 8.95 -23.34
N PRO A 191 2.03 9.46 -23.72
CA PRO A 191 2.55 10.73 -23.23
C PRO A 191 1.54 11.86 -23.44
N ARG A 192 1.25 12.61 -22.40
CA ARG A 192 0.34 13.77 -22.47
C ARG A 192 1.06 15.07 -22.74
N ASN A 193 2.40 15.05 -22.70
CA ASN A 193 3.28 16.18 -22.95
C ASN A 193 4.52 15.68 -23.71
N GLU A 194 5.03 16.46 -24.63
CA GLU A 194 6.26 16.17 -25.39
C GLU A 194 7.47 15.99 -24.46
N LEU A 195 7.47 16.61 -23.29
CA LEU A 195 8.49 16.45 -22.25
C LEU A 195 8.77 15.00 -21.89
N VAL A 196 7.74 14.14 -21.91
CA VAL A 196 7.86 12.72 -21.54
C VAL A 196 8.79 11.96 -22.47
N GLU A 197 8.94 12.40 -23.73
CA GLU A 197 9.85 11.78 -24.68
C GLU A 197 11.33 11.94 -24.29
N HIS A 198 11.64 13.02 -23.60
CA HIS A 198 12.99 13.40 -23.14
C HIS A 198 13.30 12.93 -21.71
N VAL A 199 12.32 12.32 -21.03
CA VAL A 199 12.52 11.75 -19.69
C VAL A 199 13.34 10.47 -19.78
N HIS A 200 14.30 10.30 -18.87
CA HIS A 200 15.15 9.13 -18.74
C HIS A 200 15.01 8.48 -17.35
N GLU A 201 15.44 7.23 -17.24
CA GLU A 201 15.48 6.55 -15.94
C GLU A 201 16.49 7.22 -15.01
N ALA A 202 16.17 7.28 -13.72
CA ALA A 202 17.00 7.89 -12.69
C ALA A 202 18.41 7.32 -12.64
N THR A 203 19.32 8.09 -12.06
CA THR A 203 20.72 7.70 -11.89
C THR A 203 20.85 6.44 -11.01
N PRO A 204 21.95 5.67 -11.12
CA PRO A 204 22.18 4.46 -10.29
C PRO A 204 22.07 4.71 -8.78
N TRP A 205 22.41 5.91 -8.32
CA TRP A 205 22.32 6.30 -6.92
C TRP A 205 20.89 6.34 -6.38
N ILE A 206 19.92 6.69 -7.22
CA ILE A 206 18.49 6.69 -6.88
C ILE A 206 17.91 5.29 -7.12
N LYS A 207 18.29 4.60 -8.19
CA LYS A 207 17.80 3.26 -8.52
C LYS A 207 18.15 2.21 -7.47
N THR A 208 19.37 2.25 -6.93
CA THR A 208 19.82 1.24 -5.95
C THR A 208 18.93 1.18 -4.71
N PRO A 209 18.68 2.28 -3.97
CA PRO A 209 17.77 2.23 -2.83
C PRO A 209 16.32 1.90 -3.23
N LEU A 210 15.85 2.30 -4.42
CA LEU A 210 14.52 1.90 -4.92
C LEU A 210 14.43 0.39 -5.08
N ILE A 211 15.44 -0.26 -5.67
CA ILE A 211 15.47 -1.72 -5.83
C ILE A 211 15.50 -2.41 -4.46
N VAL A 212 16.34 -1.94 -3.53
CA VAL A 212 16.43 -2.51 -2.18
C VAL A 212 15.10 -2.41 -1.45
N LEU A 213 14.46 -1.24 -1.46
CA LEU A 213 13.15 -1.04 -0.83
C LEU A 213 12.04 -1.84 -1.53
N SER A 214 12.12 -2.02 -2.86
CA SER A 214 11.18 -2.87 -3.60
C SER A 214 11.26 -4.33 -3.15
N ILE A 215 12.47 -4.86 -3.01
CA ILE A 215 12.72 -6.20 -2.50
C ILE A 215 12.22 -6.33 -1.06
N MET A 216 12.55 -5.37 -0.20
CA MET A 216 12.09 -5.37 1.20
C MET A 216 10.56 -5.28 1.30
N THR A 217 9.91 -4.46 0.47
CA THR A 217 8.45 -4.32 0.45
C THR A 217 7.77 -5.59 -0.07
N ALA A 218 8.33 -6.22 -1.11
CA ALA A 218 7.80 -7.47 -1.66
C ALA A 218 8.00 -8.66 -0.69
N LEU A 219 9.21 -8.79 -0.13
CA LEU A 219 9.59 -9.93 0.72
C LEU A 219 9.23 -9.74 2.20
N GLY A 220 9.09 -8.50 2.67
CA GLY A 220 8.84 -8.21 4.09
C GLY A 220 7.58 -8.88 4.64
N GLY A 221 6.52 -8.96 3.82
CA GLY A 221 5.31 -9.73 4.16
C GLY A 221 5.51 -11.23 4.04
N PHE A 222 6.23 -11.68 3.05
CA PHE A 222 6.50 -13.09 2.82
C PHE A 222 7.48 -13.65 3.89
N GLY A 223 8.52 -12.90 4.26
CA GLY A 223 9.46 -13.32 5.28
C GLY A 223 8.83 -13.56 6.65
N LEU A 224 7.90 -12.69 7.06
CA LEU A 224 7.19 -12.87 8.34
C LEU A 224 6.10 -13.95 8.26
N ALA A 225 5.44 -14.11 7.11
CA ALA A 225 4.54 -15.22 6.88
C ALA A 225 5.27 -16.57 6.92
N VAL A 226 6.46 -16.64 6.29
CA VAL A 226 7.32 -17.84 6.34
C VAL A 226 7.86 -18.07 7.74
N TYR A 227 8.31 -17.01 8.45
CA TYR A 227 8.78 -17.14 9.84
C TYR A 227 7.66 -17.64 10.76
N GLY A 228 6.47 -17.04 10.70
CA GLY A 228 5.32 -17.49 11.46
C GLY A 228 4.91 -18.92 11.11
N ALA A 229 4.95 -19.30 9.82
CA ALA A 229 4.69 -20.67 9.41
C ALA A 229 5.75 -21.66 9.92
N VAL A 230 7.04 -21.27 9.92
CA VAL A 230 8.14 -22.11 10.43
C VAL A 230 8.05 -22.25 11.95
N GLU A 231 7.74 -21.18 12.68
CA GLU A 231 7.58 -21.22 14.14
C GLU A 231 6.36 -22.06 14.54
N PHE A 232 5.25 -21.89 13.81
CA PHE A 232 4.05 -22.73 13.93
C PHE A 232 4.37 -24.20 13.64
N LEU A 233 5.05 -24.51 12.53
CA LEU A 233 5.44 -25.87 12.17
C LEU A 233 6.41 -26.49 13.17
N SER A 234 7.27 -25.71 13.80
CA SER A 234 8.19 -26.21 14.85
C SER A 234 7.46 -26.49 16.18
N ALA A 235 6.49 -25.64 16.55
CA ALA A 235 5.66 -25.85 17.74
C ALA A 235 4.70 -27.03 17.56
N GLU A 236 4.17 -27.23 16.37
CA GLU A 236 3.25 -28.31 16.03
C GLU A 236 3.94 -29.63 15.69
N ALA A 237 5.24 -29.65 15.39
CA ALA A 237 5.96 -30.91 15.18
C ALA A 237 5.89 -31.83 16.38
N ASP A 238 5.84 -31.29 17.61
CA ASP A 238 5.59 -32.06 18.84
C ASP A 238 4.12 -32.52 18.95
N TYR A 239 3.16 -31.76 18.45
CA TYR A 239 1.74 -32.10 18.42
C TYR A 239 1.38 -33.11 17.33
N LEU A 240 2.03 -33.02 16.16
CA LEU A 240 1.85 -33.93 15.02
C LEU A 240 2.23 -35.37 15.29
N SER A 241 3.24 -35.59 16.16
CA SER A 241 3.63 -36.93 16.57
C SER A 241 2.52 -37.68 17.33
N LEU A 242 1.52 -36.93 17.82
CA LEU A 242 0.42 -37.43 18.62
C LEU A 242 -0.90 -37.65 17.85
N HIS A 243 -1.15 -36.99 16.70
CA HIS A 243 -2.47 -36.93 16.07
C HIS A 243 -2.56 -37.40 14.61
N GLY A 244 -1.46 -37.78 13.97
CA GLY A 244 -1.47 -38.52 12.68
C GLY A 244 -1.90 -37.73 11.41
N HIS A 245 -2.01 -36.39 11.48
CA HIS A 245 -2.31 -35.57 10.30
C HIS A 245 -1.03 -35.26 9.50
N THR A 246 -1.16 -35.18 8.17
CA THR A 246 -0.02 -34.82 7.32
C THR A 246 0.28 -33.31 7.39
N LEU A 247 1.57 -32.96 7.31
CA LEU A 247 2.05 -31.58 7.31
C LEU A 247 1.29 -30.71 6.28
N LEU A 248 0.96 -31.28 5.13
CA LEU A 248 0.24 -30.60 4.06
C LEU A 248 -1.21 -30.27 4.44
N GLU A 249 -1.90 -31.17 5.13
CA GLU A 249 -3.28 -30.93 5.60
C GLU A 249 -3.34 -29.82 6.62
N GLN A 250 -2.33 -29.68 7.47
CA GLN A 250 -2.26 -28.61 8.45
C GLN A 250 -1.91 -27.27 7.82
N ILE A 251 -0.96 -27.20 6.89
CA ILE A 251 -0.67 -25.99 6.12
C ILE A 251 -1.92 -25.50 5.39
N ILE A 252 -2.67 -26.44 4.76
CA ILE A 252 -3.92 -26.10 4.08
C ILE A 252 -4.95 -25.59 5.08
N HIS A 253 -5.10 -26.23 6.21
CA HIS A 253 -6.03 -25.83 7.26
C HIS A 253 -5.70 -24.44 7.83
N GLU A 254 -4.44 -24.14 8.12
CA GLU A 254 -4.01 -22.83 8.62
C GLU A 254 -4.12 -21.73 7.56
N VAL A 255 -3.77 -22.02 6.32
CA VAL A 255 -4.01 -21.09 5.20
C VAL A 255 -5.51 -20.86 5.03
N GLU A 256 -6.32 -21.91 5.12
CA GLU A 256 -7.77 -21.81 5.08
C GLU A 256 -8.33 -20.97 6.24
N HIS A 257 -7.84 -21.17 7.47
CA HIS A 257 -8.24 -20.37 8.64
C HIS A 257 -7.78 -18.91 8.54
N ALA A 258 -6.59 -18.65 7.99
CA ALA A 258 -6.09 -17.30 7.78
C ALA A 258 -6.93 -16.53 6.73
N PHE A 259 -7.33 -17.21 5.65
CA PHE A 259 -8.15 -16.61 4.58
C PHE A 259 -9.66 -16.78 4.80
N LEU A 260 -10.07 -17.79 5.56
CA LEU A 260 -11.46 -18.15 5.80
C LEU A 260 -11.69 -18.38 7.31
N PRO A 261 -11.72 -17.32 8.15
CA PRO A 261 -11.98 -17.46 9.57
C PRO A 261 -13.24 -18.32 9.81
N GLU A 262 -13.26 -19.11 10.87
CA GLU A 262 -14.42 -19.97 11.21
C GLU A 262 -15.70 -19.16 11.44
N ASP A 263 -15.55 -17.94 11.93
CA ASP A 263 -16.65 -17.01 12.07
C ASP A 263 -17.11 -16.50 10.69
N MET A 264 -18.31 -16.92 10.30
CA MET A 264 -18.91 -16.55 9.01
C MET A 264 -19.03 -15.05 8.80
N GLN A 265 -19.21 -14.26 9.86
CA GLN A 265 -19.28 -12.80 9.78
C GLN A 265 -17.92 -12.18 9.41
N LEU A 266 -16.83 -12.70 9.95
CA LEU A 266 -15.47 -12.26 9.61
C LEU A 266 -15.07 -12.65 8.19
N ARG A 267 -15.53 -13.79 7.67
CA ARG A 267 -15.34 -14.18 6.26
C ARG A 267 -15.95 -13.14 5.31
N TYR A 268 -17.17 -12.68 5.59
CA TYR A 268 -17.79 -11.63 4.75
C TYR A 268 -17.02 -10.31 4.78
N VAL A 269 -16.49 -9.91 5.94
CA VAL A 269 -15.66 -8.70 6.04
C VAL A 269 -14.41 -8.82 5.18
N GLY A 270 -13.69 -9.95 5.27
CA GLY A 270 -12.50 -10.19 4.45
C GLY A 270 -12.81 -10.13 2.94
N TRP A 271 -13.85 -10.83 2.49
CA TRP A 271 -14.26 -10.79 1.08
C TRP A 271 -14.67 -9.39 0.61
N VAL A 272 -15.40 -8.63 1.44
CA VAL A 272 -15.78 -7.26 1.12
C VAL A 272 -14.53 -6.37 1.02
N THR A 273 -13.56 -6.54 1.92
CA THR A 273 -12.30 -5.79 1.88
C THR A 273 -11.53 -6.05 0.58
N ILE A 274 -11.39 -7.33 0.19
CA ILE A 274 -10.74 -7.75 -1.05
C ILE A 274 -11.48 -7.16 -2.25
N LEU A 275 -12.80 -7.31 -2.32
CA LEU A 275 -13.62 -6.79 -3.41
C LEU A 275 -13.45 -5.27 -3.57
N LEU A 276 -13.54 -4.52 -2.49
CA LEU A 276 -13.42 -3.07 -2.51
C LEU A 276 -12.02 -2.61 -2.90
N ALA A 277 -10.98 -3.21 -2.32
CA ALA A 277 -9.61 -2.76 -2.52
C ALA A 277 -9.02 -3.18 -3.87
N PHE A 278 -9.32 -4.41 -4.33
CA PHE A 278 -8.64 -5.00 -5.50
C PHE A 278 -9.45 -5.01 -6.77
N ILE A 279 -10.76 -4.97 -6.68
CA ILE A 279 -11.63 -5.05 -7.86
C ILE A 279 -12.24 -3.69 -8.14
N ILE A 280 -13.01 -3.15 -7.21
CA ILE A 280 -13.73 -1.90 -7.45
C ILE A 280 -12.77 -0.72 -7.52
N GLY A 281 -11.81 -0.62 -6.59
CA GLY A 281 -10.85 0.49 -6.56
C GLY A 281 -10.08 0.65 -7.88
N PRO A 282 -9.34 -0.37 -8.35
CA PRO A 282 -8.59 -0.29 -9.61
C PRO A 282 -9.45 -0.14 -10.87
N ILE A 283 -10.65 -0.74 -10.92
CA ILE A 283 -11.55 -0.59 -12.09
C ILE A 283 -12.06 0.84 -12.22
N MET A 284 -12.27 1.53 -11.11
CA MET A 284 -12.74 2.92 -11.11
C MET A 284 -11.61 3.93 -11.37
N ALA A 285 -10.34 3.53 -11.27
CA ALA A 285 -9.17 4.38 -11.47
C ALA A 285 -8.84 4.61 -12.93
#